data_cde0524713ac1e6ec9b3d17813b32038
#
_entry.id   cde0524713ac1e6ec9b3d17813b32038
#
_cell.length_a   1.000
_cell.length_b   1.000
_cell.length_c   1.000
_cell.angle_alpha   90.00
_cell.angle_beta   90.00
_cell.angle_gamma   90.00
#
_symmetry.space_group_name_H-M   'P 1'
#
loop_
_entity.id
_entity.type
_entity.pdbx_description
1 polymer ?
#
loop_
_entity_poly.entity_id
_entity_poly.type
_entity_poly.pdbx_seq_one_letter_code
_entity_poly.pdbx_strand_id
1 'polypeptide(L)'
;MSVPFGNFLGYKKGEDGNLVIDEEQAMIVKRIYREFLSGSSSVAIAKGLTNDGIETPGHKQKWYATTVRSILTNEKYKGDALLQKHYTVDFLTKKQKINNGEVQQYYVENNHPAIIEPDVFEMVRLEIDRRLMLKGKYSGTDILTAKIRCGECGGSYGAKVWHSNDKYRRVMYQCNSKYSGKEKCKTPAIRSEDIESRFVNVVNILIESKDEIISNLEKVLDKICNKKELLEEKEKLENSLTEQVEKIQDLIDINSRVAQNQEKYKKEYDALIKNYDETKCKFEQLEIKLSQQAAKHQMIKDYINTLKKQEKLLTKFDGLVWGSLLESATIKDKDVIVFRFKDGTEING
;
A
#
# COMPACT_ATOMS: atom_id res chain seq x y z
N MET A 1 5.50 -14.02 -23.33
CA MET A 1 4.28 -13.53 -22.67
C MET A 1 3.72 -12.37 -23.46
N SER A 2 2.44 -12.38 -23.86
CA SER A 2 1.86 -11.23 -24.58
C SER A 2 1.36 -10.21 -23.54
N VAL A 3 2.02 -9.08 -23.44
CA VAL A 3 1.54 -7.93 -22.65
C VAL A 3 0.69 -7.06 -23.58
N PRO A 4 -0.55 -6.70 -23.21
CA PRO A 4 -1.36 -5.79 -24.01
C PRO A 4 -0.84 -4.36 -23.85
N PHE A 5 0.22 -4.00 -24.57
CA PHE A 5 0.89 -2.72 -24.47
C PHE A 5 -0.04 -1.51 -24.65
N GLY A 6 -1.06 -1.64 -25.52
CA GLY A 6 -2.01 -0.56 -25.78
C GLY A 6 -2.86 -0.14 -24.58
N ASN A 7 -2.92 -0.95 -23.52
CA ASN A 7 -3.70 -0.68 -22.31
C ASN A 7 -2.84 -0.68 -21.05
N PHE A 8 -1.51 -0.63 -21.19
CA PHE A 8 -0.59 -0.66 -20.06
C PHE A 8 0.13 0.68 -19.89
N LEU A 9 -0.45 1.55 -19.07
CA LEU A 9 0.04 2.89 -18.84
C LEU A 9 1.48 2.90 -18.30
N GLY A 10 2.31 3.77 -18.83
CA GLY A 10 3.69 3.96 -18.39
C GLY A 10 4.73 3.09 -19.10
N TYR A 11 4.28 2.12 -19.90
CA TYR A 11 5.18 1.25 -20.65
C TYR A 11 4.79 1.16 -22.13
N LYS A 12 5.81 1.09 -22.97
CA LYS A 12 5.69 0.81 -24.41
C LYS A 12 6.53 -0.42 -24.79
N LYS A 13 6.27 -0.97 -25.95
CA LYS A 13 7.03 -2.10 -26.50
C LYS A 13 8.38 -1.60 -27.02
N GLY A 14 9.48 -2.14 -26.50
CA GLY A 14 10.82 -1.93 -27.02
C GLY A 14 11.05 -2.67 -28.35
N GLU A 15 12.18 -2.39 -29.00
CA GLU A 15 12.57 -3.04 -30.26
C GLU A 15 12.80 -4.54 -30.08
N ASP A 16 13.29 -4.94 -28.92
CA ASP A 16 13.49 -6.33 -28.48
C ASP A 16 12.22 -7.03 -28.00
N GLY A 17 11.07 -6.32 -27.99
CA GLY A 17 9.78 -6.83 -27.53
C GLY A 17 9.57 -6.74 -26.01
N ASN A 18 10.54 -6.24 -25.25
CA ASN A 18 10.48 -6.03 -23.80
C ASN A 18 9.74 -4.75 -23.44
N LEU A 19 9.43 -4.61 -22.14
CA LEU A 19 8.82 -3.40 -21.57
C LEU A 19 9.88 -2.28 -21.48
N VAL A 20 9.61 -1.14 -22.09
CA VAL A 20 10.41 0.08 -21.97
C VAL A 20 9.52 1.18 -21.39
N ILE A 21 10.08 2.00 -20.49
CA ILE A 21 9.33 3.09 -19.86
C ILE A 21 8.97 4.16 -20.92
N ASP A 22 7.71 4.57 -20.88
CA ASP A 22 7.20 5.76 -21.55
C ASP A 22 7.19 6.90 -20.52
N GLU A 23 8.10 7.84 -20.63
CA GLU A 23 8.34 8.86 -19.60
C GLU A 23 7.11 9.74 -19.34
N GLU A 24 6.35 10.11 -20.37
CA GLU A 24 5.15 10.94 -20.20
C GLU A 24 4.08 10.19 -19.43
N GLN A 25 3.83 8.94 -19.80
CA GLN A 25 2.85 8.10 -19.09
C GLN A 25 3.35 7.68 -17.69
N ALA A 26 4.65 7.46 -17.53
CA ALA A 26 5.26 7.16 -16.24
C ALA A 26 5.06 8.29 -15.23
N MET A 27 5.06 9.56 -15.66
CA MET A 27 4.74 10.69 -14.79
C MET A 27 3.32 10.61 -14.23
N ILE A 28 2.35 10.12 -15.00
CA ILE A 28 0.97 9.91 -14.55
C ILE A 28 0.92 8.80 -13.48
N VAL A 29 1.64 7.70 -13.71
CA VAL A 29 1.75 6.61 -12.72
C VAL A 29 2.38 7.12 -11.42
N LYS A 30 3.51 7.82 -11.49
CA LYS A 30 4.19 8.42 -10.33
C LYS A 30 3.27 9.40 -9.59
N ARG A 31 2.45 10.19 -10.32
CA ARG A 31 1.44 11.08 -9.74
C ARG A 31 0.39 10.30 -8.95
N ILE A 32 -0.17 9.21 -9.49
CA ILE A 32 -1.16 8.37 -8.83
C ILE A 32 -0.63 7.83 -7.49
N TYR A 33 0.60 7.32 -7.48
CA TYR A 33 1.25 6.81 -6.27
C TYR A 33 1.48 7.93 -5.23
N ARG A 34 1.99 9.07 -5.66
CA ARG A 34 2.21 10.24 -4.78
C ARG A 34 0.92 10.75 -4.17
N GLU A 35 -0.14 10.95 -4.96
CA GLU A 35 -1.43 11.42 -4.45
C GLU A 35 -2.06 10.41 -3.47
N PHE A 36 -1.90 9.10 -3.73
CA PHE A 36 -2.41 8.07 -2.84
C PHE A 36 -1.69 8.08 -1.48
N LEU A 37 -0.35 8.16 -1.47
CA LEU A 37 0.45 8.25 -0.25
C LEU A 37 0.23 9.59 0.50
N SER A 38 -0.11 10.65 -0.22
CA SER A 38 -0.54 11.93 0.37
C SER A 38 -1.94 11.87 0.98
N GLY A 39 -2.62 10.71 0.95
CA GLY A 39 -3.89 10.48 1.62
C GLY A 39 -5.12 10.53 0.73
N SER A 40 -4.99 10.83 -0.56
CA SER A 40 -6.12 10.85 -1.50
C SER A 40 -6.76 9.46 -1.64
N SER A 41 -8.08 9.42 -1.81
CA SER A 41 -8.78 8.17 -2.15
C SER A 41 -8.64 7.86 -3.64
N SER A 42 -8.74 6.57 -4.02
CA SER A 42 -8.75 6.18 -5.44
C SER A 42 -9.86 6.88 -6.24
N VAL A 43 -10.97 7.26 -5.59
CA VAL A 43 -12.07 8.02 -6.19
C VAL A 43 -11.64 9.47 -6.45
N ALA A 44 -10.95 10.10 -5.49
CA ALA A 44 -10.47 11.48 -5.62
C ALA A 44 -9.41 11.58 -6.73
N ILE A 45 -8.47 10.64 -6.76
CA ILE A 45 -7.43 10.55 -7.81
C ILE A 45 -8.07 10.39 -9.19
N ALA A 46 -9.02 9.45 -9.33
CA ALA A 46 -9.73 9.24 -10.60
C ALA A 46 -10.48 10.50 -11.07
N LYS A 47 -11.12 11.21 -10.14
CA LYS A 47 -11.80 12.48 -10.45
C LYS A 47 -10.80 13.57 -10.86
N GLY A 48 -9.66 13.70 -10.17
CA GLY A 48 -8.60 14.64 -10.50
C GLY A 48 -8.07 14.41 -11.91
N LEU A 49 -7.68 13.18 -12.24
CA LEU A 49 -7.18 12.80 -13.57
C LEU A 49 -8.23 13.07 -14.67
N THR A 50 -9.52 12.80 -14.40
CA THR A 50 -10.61 13.09 -15.34
C THR A 50 -10.75 14.60 -15.56
N ASN A 51 -10.71 15.41 -14.51
CA ASN A 51 -10.85 16.87 -14.61
C ASN A 51 -9.66 17.50 -15.35
N ASP A 52 -8.48 16.93 -15.22
CA ASP A 52 -7.26 17.38 -15.89
C ASP A 52 -7.21 16.92 -17.37
N GLY A 53 -8.23 16.20 -17.85
CA GLY A 53 -8.33 15.74 -19.25
C GLY A 53 -7.33 14.62 -19.60
N ILE A 54 -6.76 13.95 -18.59
CA ILE A 54 -5.77 12.87 -18.82
C ILE A 54 -6.52 11.61 -19.26
N GLU A 55 -6.10 11.01 -20.37
CA GLU A 55 -6.70 9.78 -20.87
C GLU A 55 -6.34 8.56 -20.01
N THR A 56 -7.30 7.63 -19.91
CA THR A 56 -7.06 6.33 -19.24
C THR A 56 -6.17 5.43 -20.09
N PRO A 57 -5.59 4.34 -19.52
CA PRO A 57 -4.86 3.33 -20.30
C PRO A 57 -5.64 2.76 -21.50
N GLY A 58 -6.96 2.78 -21.46
CA GLY A 58 -7.84 2.34 -22.56
C GLY A 58 -8.35 3.50 -23.43
N HIS A 59 -7.64 4.63 -23.48
CA HIS A 59 -7.98 5.81 -24.31
C HIS A 59 -9.37 6.38 -24.06
N LYS A 60 -9.85 6.33 -22.79
CA LYS A 60 -11.13 6.92 -22.39
C LYS A 60 -10.89 8.17 -21.55
N GLN A 61 -11.80 9.13 -21.66
CA GLN A 61 -11.71 10.40 -20.92
C GLN A 61 -12.01 10.25 -19.43
N LYS A 62 -12.81 9.24 -19.05
CA LYS A 62 -13.27 9.07 -17.67
C LYS A 62 -12.50 8.01 -16.93
N TRP A 63 -11.84 8.41 -15.84
CA TRP A 63 -11.18 7.53 -14.89
C TRP A 63 -12.16 6.95 -13.87
N TYR A 64 -11.90 5.73 -13.44
CA TYR A 64 -12.63 5.05 -12.38
C TYR A 64 -11.68 4.65 -11.24
N ALA A 65 -12.21 4.59 -10.03
CA ALA A 65 -11.44 4.17 -8.85
C ALA A 65 -10.88 2.76 -8.98
N THR A 66 -11.53 1.89 -9.73
CA THR A 66 -11.06 0.53 -10.04
C THR A 66 -9.79 0.54 -10.89
N THR A 67 -9.70 1.43 -11.88
CA THR A 67 -8.51 1.60 -12.71
C THR A 67 -7.33 2.11 -11.89
N VAL A 68 -7.57 3.13 -11.04
CA VAL A 68 -6.54 3.65 -10.12
C VAL A 68 -6.06 2.56 -9.17
N ARG A 69 -6.98 1.77 -8.59
CA ARG A 69 -6.62 0.67 -7.68
C ARG A 69 -5.82 -0.42 -8.40
N SER A 70 -6.19 -0.76 -9.63
CA SER A 70 -5.45 -1.73 -10.45
C SER A 70 -4.01 -1.27 -10.70
N ILE A 71 -3.78 0.04 -10.94
CA ILE A 71 -2.44 0.60 -11.09
C ILE A 71 -1.66 0.51 -9.78
N LEU A 72 -2.26 0.88 -8.64
CA LEU A 72 -1.62 0.87 -7.32
C LEU A 72 -1.23 -0.54 -6.82
N THR A 73 -1.87 -1.59 -7.35
CA THR A 73 -1.65 -2.98 -6.91
C THR A 73 -0.92 -3.85 -7.92
N ASN A 74 -0.56 -3.31 -9.09
CA ASN A 74 0.10 -4.08 -10.14
C ASN A 74 1.61 -4.12 -9.91
N GLU A 75 2.14 -5.29 -9.59
CA GLU A 75 3.57 -5.54 -9.32
C GLU A 75 4.50 -5.14 -10.48
N LYS A 76 3.97 -5.06 -11.70
CA LYS A 76 4.77 -4.65 -12.86
C LYS A 76 5.32 -3.22 -12.74
N TYR A 77 4.65 -2.34 -11.98
CA TYR A 77 5.15 -0.98 -11.78
C TYR A 77 6.42 -0.92 -10.93
N LYS A 78 6.69 -1.93 -10.08
CA LYS A 78 7.97 -2.05 -9.36
C LYS A 78 9.03 -2.87 -10.11
N GLY A 79 8.75 -3.27 -11.36
CA GLY A 79 9.69 -4.02 -12.20
C GLY A 79 9.53 -5.54 -12.16
N ASP A 80 8.60 -6.08 -11.41
CA ASP A 80 8.39 -7.51 -11.23
C ASP A 80 7.30 -8.07 -12.16
N ALA A 81 7.25 -9.38 -12.31
CA ALA A 81 6.22 -10.05 -13.10
C ALA A 81 5.70 -11.30 -12.41
N LEU A 82 4.40 -11.32 -12.10
CA LEU A 82 3.70 -12.53 -11.69
C LEU A 82 3.09 -13.21 -12.92
N LEU A 83 3.59 -14.40 -13.23
CA LEU A 83 3.17 -15.22 -14.38
C LEU A 83 2.02 -16.14 -13.97
N GLN A 84 1.21 -16.54 -14.95
CA GLN A 84 0.07 -17.45 -14.76
C GLN A 84 -0.99 -16.94 -13.76
N LYS A 85 -1.25 -15.63 -13.76
CA LYS A 85 -2.39 -15.04 -13.01
C LYS A 85 -3.75 -15.61 -13.44
N HIS A 86 -3.85 -16.08 -14.68
CA HIS A 86 -5.04 -16.71 -15.23
C HIS A 86 -4.66 -18.01 -15.93
N TYR A 87 -5.54 -18.96 -15.93
CA TYR A 87 -5.39 -20.20 -16.69
C TYR A 87 -6.68 -20.53 -17.45
N THR A 88 -6.54 -21.26 -18.56
CA THR A 88 -7.66 -21.69 -19.37
C THR A 88 -8.25 -22.97 -18.77
N VAL A 89 -9.49 -22.92 -18.32
CA VAL A 89 -10.19 -24.05 -17.68
C VAL A 89 -10.62 -25.08 -18.73
N ASP A 90 -11.03 -24.59 -19.89
CA ASP A 90 -11.52 -25.42 -20.97
C ASP A 90 -10.93 -24.95 -22.31
N PHE A 91 -10.24 -25.87 -22.98
CA PHE A 91 -9.56 -25.61 -24.23
C PHE A 91 -10.52 -25.29 -25.39
N LEU A 92 -11.71 -25.86 -25.38
CA LEU A 92 -12.71 -25.67 -26.46
C LEU A 92 -13.36 -24.29 -26.35
N THR A 93 -13.79 -23.90 -25.15
CA THR A 93 -14.46 -22.61 -24.92
C THR A 93 -13.48 -21.47 -24.65
N LYS A 94 -12.18 -21.76 -24.49
CA LYS A 94 -11.11 -20.79 -24.12
C LYS A 94 -11.45 -19.95 -22.88
N LYS A 95 -12.33 -20.47 -22.03
CA LYS A 95 -12.74 -19.78 -20.80
C LYS A 95 -11.57 -19.68 -19.83
N GLN A 96 -11.23 -18.46 -19.47
CA GLN A 96 -10.16 -18.18 -18.49
C GLN A 96 -10.74 -18.00 -17.09
N LYS A 97 -9.97 -18.45 -16.09
CA LYS A 97 -10.25 -18.26 -14.66
C LYS A 97 -9.02 -17.66 -13.99
N ILE A 98 -9.25 -16.85 -12.94
CA ILE A 98 -8.17 -16.36 -12.08
C ILE A 98 -7.54 -17.56 -11.38
N ASN A 99 -6.22 -17.63 -11.39
CA ASN A 99 -5.46 -18.67 -10.72
C ASN A 99 -5.30 -18.29 -9.24
N ASN A 100 -5.96 -19.03 -8.36
CA ASN A 100 -5.89 -18.88 -6.90
C ASN A 100 -5.01 -19.98 -6.26
N GLY A 101 -4.11 -20.57 -7.05
CA GLY A 101 -3.24 -21.67 -6.61
C GLY A 101 -3.56 -23.02 -7.29
N GLU A 102 -4.55 -23.07 -8.20
CA GLU A 102 -4.89 -24.30 -8.94
C GLU A 102 -3.79 -24.71 -9.93
N VAL A 103 -3.04 -23.73 -10.45
CA VAL A 103 -1.89 -23.91 -11.34
C VAL A 103 -0.72 -23.17 -10.78
N GLN A 104 0.50 -23.72 -10.88
CA GLN A 104 1.71 -23.08 -10.36
C GLN A 104 1.91 -21.70 -10.96
N GLN A 105 2.10 -20.70 -10.10
CA GLN A 105 2.45 -19.32 -10.46
C GLN A 105 3.96 -19.13 -10.34
N TYR A 106 4.52 -18.27 -11.18
CA TYR A 106 5.94 -17.92 -11.12
C TYR A 106 6.07 -16.41 -10.91
N TYR A 107 6.79 -16.03 -9.87
CA TYR A 107 7.14 -14.66 -9.59
C TYR A 107 8.57 -14.40 -10.08
N VAL A 108 8.74 -13.38 -10.90
CA VAL A 108 10.03 -12.98 -11.46
C VAL A 108 10.32 -11.57 -11.00
N GLU A 109 11.33 -11.41 -10.17
CA GLU A 109 11.82 -10.12 -9.71
C GLU A 109 12.69 -9.44 -10.76
N ASN A 110 12.69 -8.11 -10.79
CA ASN A 110 13.50 -7.29 -11.68
C ASN A 110 13.40 -7.70 -13.16
N ASN A 111 12.20 -8.07 -13.58
CA ASN A 111 11.92 -8.55 -14.96
C ASN A 111 12.05 -7.44 -16.01
N HIS A 112 11.82 -6.18 -15.61
CA HIS A 112 11.86 -5.01 -16.49
C HIS A 112 12.13 -3.73 -15.67
N PRO A 113 12.49 -2.59 -16.33
CA PRO A 113 12.74 -1.34 -15.61
C PRO A 113 11.52 -0.90 -14.78
N ALA A 114 11.74 -0.57 -13.52
CA ALA A 114 10.70 -0.12 -12.60
C ALA A 114 10.35 1.36 -12.83
N ILE A 115 9.05 1.70 -12.84
CA ILE A 115 8.57 3.10 -12.80
C ILE A 115 8.49 3.60 -11.36
N ILE A 116 8.15 2.70 -10.43
CA ILE A 116 7.98 2.97 -9.01
C ILE A 116 9.03 2.17 -8.25
N GLU A 117 9.76 2.84 -7.39
CA GLU A 117 10.72 2.18 -6.50
C GLU A 117 10.02 1.10 -5.65
N PRO A 118 10.64 -0.07 -5.44
CA PRO A 118 10.04 -1.16 -4.66
C PRO A 118 9.55 -0.72 -3.29
N ASP A 119 10.31 0.12 -2.57
CA ASP A 119 9.93 0.63 -1.25
C ASP A 119 8.65 1.48 -1.30
N VAL A 120 8.50 2.32 -2.34
CA VAL A 120 7.30 3.14 -2.55
C VAL A 120 6.09 2.26 -2.87
N PHE A 121 6.28 1.20 -3.64
CA PHE A 121 5.22 0.23 -3.93
C PHE A 121 4.73 -0.46 -2.64
N GLU A 122 5.66 -0.90 -1.77
CA GLU A 122 5.31 -1.55 -0.50
C GLU A 122 4.64 -0.57 0.48
N MET A 123 5.06 0.71 0.51
CA MET A 123 4.37 1.76 1.28
C MET A 123 2.90 1.88 0.85
N VAL A 124 2.63 1.85 -0.45
CA VAL A 124 1.25 1.89 -0.99
C VAL A 124 0.48 0.64 -0.58
N ARG A 125 1.09 -0.54 -0.62
CA ARG A 125 0.47 -1.79 -0.16
C ARG A 125 0.10 -1.73 1.32
N LEU A 126 1.02 -1.32 2.18
CA LEU A 126 0.76 -1.13 3.61
C LEU A 126 -0.38 -0.13 3.86
N GLU A 127 -0.43 0.96 3.09
CA GLU A 127 -1.51 1.96 3.21
C GLU A 127 -2.86 1.40 2.71
N ILE A 128 -2.88 0.57 1.67
CA ILE A 128 -4.09 -0.14 1.22
C ILE A 128 -4.59 -1.07 2.33
N ASP A 129 -3.71 -1.89 2.91
CA ASP A 129 -4.06 -2.85 3.97
C ASP A 129 -4.54 -2.11 5.22
N ARG A 130 -3.88 -1.02 5.60
CA ARG A 130 -4.32 -0.14 6.68
C ARG A 130 -5.74 0.38 6.43
N ARG A 131 -6.03 0.85 5.22
CA ARG A 131 -7.38 1.34 4.85
C ARG A 131 -8.42 0.22 4.84
N LEU A 132 -8.06 -1.01 4.48
CA LEU A 132 -8.97 -2.17 4.50
C LEU A 132 -9.30 -2.61 5.92
N MET A 133 -8.34 -2.57 6.85
CA MET A 133 -8.56 -2.90 8.28
C MET A 133 -9.48 -1.89 8.98
N LEU A 134 -9.65 -0.71 8.41
CA LEU A 134 -10.52 0.31 8.97
C LEU A 134 -11.99 -0.05 8.66
N LYS A 135 -12.81 -0.18 9.70
CA LYS A 135 -14.25 -0.40 9.54
C LYS A 135 -14.90 0.77 8.79
N GLY A 136 -15.32 0.56 7.55
CA GLY A 136 -16.04 1.54 6.75
C GLY A 136 -15.59 1.61 5.28
N LYS A 137 -16.49 2.00 4.38
CA LYS A 137 -16.19 2.20 2.96
C LYS A 137 -15.61 3.60 2.74
N TYR A 138 -14.38 3.69 2.24
CA TYR A 138 -13.78 4.95 1.82
C TYR A 138 -14.26 5.33 0.41
N SER A 139 -15.41 5.99 0.33
CA SER A 139 -15.93 6.57 -0.93
C SER A 139 -15.73 8.08 -1.02
N GLY A 140 -15.20 8.71 0.06
CA GLY A 140 -15.02 10.16 0.12
C GLY A 140 -13.94 10.66 -0.84
N THR A 141 -14.23 11.77 -1.50
CA THR A 141 -13.27 12.52 -2.32
C THR A 141 -12.42 13.47 -1.48
N ASP A 142 -12.77 13.65 -0.22
CA ASP A 142 -12.14 14.58 0.71
C ASP A 142 -10.98 13.91 1.45
N ILE A 143 -9.87 14.59 1.47
CA ILE A 143 -8.61 14.13 2.06
C ILE A 143 -8.71 13.90 3.58
N LEU A 144 -9.60 14.62 4.27
CA LEU A 144 -9.82 14.48 5.71
C LEU A 144 -10.48 13.14 6.07
N THR A 145 -11.42 12.66 5.24
CA THR A 145 -12.27 11.49 5.54
C THR A 145 -11.46 10.22 5.84
N ALA A 146 -10.32 10.04 5.18
CA ALA A 146 -9.52 8.82 5.30
C ALA A 146 -8.82 8.66 6.65
N LYS A 147 -8.64 9.73 7.41
CA LYS A 147 -7.80 9.76 8.61
C LYS A 147 -8.56 10.05 9.90
N ILE A 148 -9.84 10.45 9.83
CA ILE A 148 -10.61 10.82 11.01
C ILE A 148 -11.31 9.61 11.63
N ARG A 149 -11.13 9.43 12.94
CA ARG A 149 -11.65 8.33 13.74
C ARG A 149 -12.58 8.81 14.84
N CYS A 150 -13.52 7.94 15.20
CA CYS A 150 -14.37 8.13 16.35
C CYS A 150 -13.69 7.61 17.61
N GLY A 151 -13.56 8.45 18.63
CA GLY A 151 -12.97 8.06 19.92
C GLY A 151 -13.86 7.13 20.75
N GLU A 152 -15.15 7.05 20.46
CA GLU A 152 -16.10 6.18 21.18
C GLU A 152 -16.18 4.80 20.56
N CYS A 153 -16.47 4.70 19.23
CA CYS A 153 -16.71 3.41 18.58
C CYS A 153 -15.58 2.95 17.64
N GLY A 154 -14.50 3.72 17.48
CA GLY A 154 -13.38 3.44 16.57
C GLY A 154 -13.75 3.55 15.08
N GLY A 155 -15.00 3.85 14.75
CA GLY A 155 -15.49 3.97 13.38
C GLY A 155 -14.94 5.20 12.65
N SER A 156 -15.13 5.25 11.33
CA SER A 156 -14.70 6.38 10.52
C SER A 156 -15.70 7.54 10.60
N TYR A 157 -15.17 8.76 10.54
CA TYR A 157 -15.94 9.97 10.30
C TYR A 157 -16.08 10.20 8.80
N GLY A 158 -17.30 10.56 8.38
CA GLY A 158 -17.61 10.89 6.99
C GLY A 158 -18.12 12.33 6.85
N ALA A 159 -17.76 12.95 5.74
CA ALA A 159 -18.27 14.27 5.37
C ALA A 159 -19.77 14.23 5.07
N LYS A 160 -20.53 15.16 5.62
CA LYS A 160 -21.94 15.39 5.36
C LYS A 160 -22.15 16.87 5.02
N VAL A 161 -22.88 17.14 3.96
CA VAL A 161 -23.22 18.51 3.59
C VAL A 161 -24.54 18.87 4.30
N TRP A 162 -24.47 19.86 5.19
CA TRP A 162 -25.65 20.43 5.85
C TRP A 162 -26.05 21.71 5.12
N HIS A 163 -27.35 21.96 5.02
CA HIS A 163 -27.90 23.13 4.31
C HIS A 163 -27.43 23.20 2.85
N SER A 164 -27.53 22.07 2.13
CA SER A 164 -26.99 21.95 0.77
C SER A 164 -27.57 22.95 -0.24
N ASN A 165 -28.77 23.45 0.02
CA ASN A 165 -29.54 24.28 -0.90
C ASN A 165 -29.68 25.74 -0.43
N ASP A 166 -28.99 26.16 0.63
CA ASP A 166 -29.08 27.50 1.17
C ASP A 166 -27.74 28.17 1.45
N LYS A 167 -27.75 29.46 1.84
CA LYS A 167 -26.56 30.24 2.17
C LYS A 167 -25.77 29.74 3.38
N TYR A 168 -26.32 28.84 4.19
CA TYR A 168 -25.71 28.26 5.35
C TYR A 168 -25.05 26.91 5.05
N ARG A 169 -24.86 26.58 3.77
CA ARG A 169 -24.21 25.37 3.32
C ARG A 169 -22.84 25.22 3.99
N ARG A 170 -22.64 24.08 4.66
CA ARG A 170 -21.38 23.74 5.34
C ARG A 170 -21.09 22.25 5.30
N VAL A 171 -19.82 21.89 5.35
CA VAL A 171 -19.37 20.50 5.46
C VAL A 171 -19.16 20.16 6.93
N MET A 172 -19.86 19.14 7.39
CA MET A 172 -19.75 18.60 8.76
C MET A 172 -19.19 17.19 8.69
N TYR A 173 -18.27 16.88 9.56
CA TYR A 173 -17.78 15.54 9.76
C TYR A 173 -18.51 14.89 10.93
N GLN A 174 -19.06 13.68 10.74
CA GLN A 174 -19.71 12.92 11.81
C GLN A 174 -19.38 11.43 11.69
N CYS A 175 -19.47 10.75 12.82
CA CYS A 175 -19.29 9.29 12.88
C CYS A 175 -20.31 8.59 11.97
N ASN A 176 -19.85 7.69 11.11
CA ASN A 176 -20.72 6.94 10.21
C ASN A 176 -21.64 5.95 10.97
N SER A 177 -21.29 5.59 12.20
CA SER A 177 -22.12 4.74 13.09
C SER A 177 -23.13 5.54 13.91
N LYS A 178 -23.24 6.88 13.71
CA LYS A 178 -24.12 7.74 14.52
C LYS A 178 -25.60 7.35 14.45
N TYR A 179 -26.03 6.85 13.29
CA TYR A 179 -27.42 6.48 13.03
C TYR A 179 -27.58 5.02 12.60
N SER A 180 -26.48 4.23 12.62
CA SER A 180 -26.48 2.85 12.19
C SER A 180 -26.00 1.93 13.31
N GLY A 181 -26.56 0.69 13.37
CA GLY A 181 -26.18 -0.29 14.37
C GLY A 181 -27.12 -0.34 15.59
N LYS A 182 -26.90 -1.32 16.47
CA LYS A 182 -27.70 -1.50 17.70
C LYS A 182 -27.42 -0.41 18.73
N GLU A 183 -26.16 0.04 18.83
CA GLU A 183 -25.72 1.12 19.69
C GLU A 183 -25.36 2.35 18.83
N LYS A 184 -26.07 3.45 19.07
CA LYS A 184 -25.84 4.71 18.34
C LYS A 184 -24.66 5.46 18.96
N CYS A 185 -23.67 5.79 18.14
CA CYS A 185 -22.54 6.59 18.58
C CYS A 185 -22.95 8.02 18.97
N LYS A 186 -22.52 8.51 20.12
CA LYS A 186 -22.87 9.82 20.68
C LYS A 186 -21.89 10.93 20.30
N THR A 187 -20.73 10.59 19.71
CA THR A 187 -19.71 11.61 19.36
C THR A 187 -20.28 12.73 18.50
N PRO A 188 -19.81 13.97 18.72
CA PRO A 188 -20.33 15.17 18.06
C PRO A 188 -19.99 15.21 16.56
N ALA A 189 -20.75 15.98 15.81
CA ALA A 189 -20.36 16.39 14.46
C ALA A 189 -19.48 17.65 14.57
N ILE A 190 -18.41 17.72 13.77
CA ILE A 190 -17.43 18.81 13.78
C ILE A 190 -17.34 19.40 12.36
N ARG A 191 -17.14 20.71 12.26
CA ARG A 191 -16.94 21.39 10.97
C ARG A 191 -15.59 21.04 10.36
N SER A 192 -15.52 21.04 9.04
CA SER A 192 -14.23 20.84 8.34
C SER A 192 -13.21 21.92 8.72
N GLU A 193 -13.65 23.18 8.78
CA GLU A 193 -12.80 24.31 9.12
C GLU A 193 -12.22 24.20 10.56
N ASP A 194 -12.98 23.64 11.52
CA ASP A 194 -12.51 23.43 12.89
C ASP A 194 -11.42 22.35 12.95
N ILE A 195 -11.56 21.29 12.17
CA ILE A 195 -10.54 20.23 12.06
C ILE A 195 -9.26 20.77 11.42
N GLU A 196 -9.42 21.52 10.33
CA GLU A 196 -8.32 22.11 9.57
C GLU A 196 -7.52 23.12 10.41
N SER A 197 -8.22 24.03 11.11
CA SER A 197 -7.58 25.04 11.95
C SER A 197 -6.82 24.43 13.13
N ARG A 198 -7.41 23.41 13.79
CA ARG A 198 -6.75 22.70 14.88
C ARG A 198 -5.54 21.91 14.39
N PHE A 199 -5.63 21.29 13.21
CA PHE A 199 -4.48 20.62 12.60
C PHE A 199 -3.34 21.61 12.35
N VAL A 200 -3.62 22.79 11.81
CA VAL A 200 -2.62 23.85 11.59
C VAL A 200 -1.92 24.22 12.89
N ASN A 201 -2.68 24.42 13.96
CA ASN A 201 -2.11 24.75 15.27
C ASN A 201 -1.20 23.63 15.80
N VAL A 202 -1.65 22.38 15.71
CA VAL A 202 -0.89 21.21 16.19
C VAL A 202 0.38 21.00 15.36
N VAL A 203 0.32 21.17 14.04
CA VAL A 203 1.50 21.08 13.17
C VAL A 203 2.48 22.20 13.49
N ASN A 204 2.00 23.40 13.80
CA ASN A 204 2.90 24.50 14.19
C ASN A 204 3.65 24.21 15.49
N ILE A 205 3.00 23.60 16.49
CA ILE A 205 3.69 23.10 17.71
C ILE A 205 4.76 22.07 17.33
N LEU A 206 4.44 21.16 16.41
CA LEU A 206 5.38 20.14 15.95
C LEU A 206 6.56 20.76 15.17
N ILE A 207 6.32 21.80 14.36
CA ILE A 207 7.37 22.52 13.64
C ILE A 207 8.29 23.29 14.60
N GLU A 208 7.77 23.86 15.68
CA GLU A 208 8.57 24.53 16.72
C GLU A 208 9.53 23.56 17.42
N SER A 209 9.13 22.29 17.59
CA SER A 209 9.94 21.22 18.22
C SER A 209 10.65 20.32 17.20
N LYS A 210 10.69 20.70 15.92
CA LYS A 210 11.12 19.82 14.82
C LYS A 210 12.54 19.26 14.96
N ASP A 211 13.47 20.05 15.46
CA ASP A 211 14.89 19.66 15.55
C ASP A 211 15.09 18.52 16.56
N GLU A 212 14.38 18.55 17.68
CA GLU A 212 14.39 17.47 18.67
C GLU A 212 13.72 16.20 18.11
N ILE A 213 12.57 16.36 17.45
CA ILE A 213 11.84 15.26 16.82
C ILE A 213 12.70 14.60 15.74
N ILE A 214 13.33 15.38 14.86
CA ILE A 214 14.21 14.87 13.81
C ILE A 214 15.38 14.11 14.42
N SER A 215 16.06 14.68 15.41
CA SER A 215 17.18 14.01 16.08
C SER A 215 16.78 12.66 16.70
N ASN A 216 15.60 12.58 17.32
CA ASN A 216 15.11 11.36 17.91
C ASN A 216 14.74 10.32 16.82
N LEU A 217 14.12 10.74 15.72
CA LEU A 217 13.78 9.87 14.61
C LEU A 217 15.02 9.36 13.86
N GLU A 218 16.05 10.16 13.70
CA GLU A 218 17.32 9.72 13.10
C GLU A 218 17.96 8.60 13.96
N LYS A 219 17.95 8.71 15.28
CA LYS A 219 18.39 7.62 16.18
C LYS A 219 17.53 6.34 16.05
N VAL A 220 16.23 6.48 15.80
CA VAL A 220 15.33 5.35 15.55
C VAL A 220 15.64 4.71 14.20
N LEU A 221 15.90 5.52 13.15
CA LEU A 221 16.31 5.02 11.84
C LEU A 221 17.58 4.18 11.94
N ASP A 222 18.59 4.63 12.67
CA ASP A 222 19.84 3.89 12.86
C ASP A 222 19.60 2.51 13.52
N LYS A 223 18.68 2.42 14.47
CA LYS A 223 18.29 1.16 15.10
C LYS A 223 17.49 0.23 14.15
N ILE A 224 16.59 0.79 13.35
CA ILE A 224 15.80 0.02 12.36
C ILE A 224 16.71 -0.45 11.19
N CYS A 225 17.78 0.29 10.88
CA CYS A 225 18.76 -0.08 9.86
C CYS A 225 19.57 -1.33 10.20
N ASN A 226 19.55 -1.80 11.45
CA ASN A 226 20.27 -3.03 11.81
C ASN A 226 19.53 -4.28 11.31
N LYS A 227 19.55 -4.46 9.98
CA LYS A 227 18.95 -5.62 9.28
C LYS A 227 19.86 -6.85 9.28
N LYS A 228 21.03 -6.76 9.92
CA LYS A 228 22.08 -7.80 9.80
C LYS A 228 21.56 -9.18 10.18
N GLU A 229 20.89 -9.30 11.31
CA GLU A 229 20.35 -10.58 11.79
C GLU A 229 19.30 -11.17 10.82
N LEU A 230 18.42 -10.35 10.28
CA LEU A 230 17.39 -10.80 9.33
C LEU A 230 17.98 -11.17 7.96
N LEU A 231 19.05 -10.50 7.53
CA LEU A 231 19.75 -10.84 6.29
C LEU A 231 20.55 -12.15 6.46
N GLU A 232 21.19 -12.35 7.59
CA GLU A 232 21.84 -13.61 7.91
C GLU A 232 20.85 -14.79 8.02
N GLU A 233 19.66 -14.55 8.57
CA GLU A 233 18.58 -15.54 8.63
C GLU A 233 18.04 -15.85 7.21
N LYS A 234 17.89 -14.83 6.36
CA LYS A 234 17.48 -15.00 4.96
C LYS A 234 18.47 -15.87 4.20
N GLU A 235 19.75 -15.59 4.31
CA GLU A 235 20.83 -16.37 3.66
C GLU A 235 20.83 -17.83 4.11
N LYS A 236 20.64 -18.09 5.42
CA LYS A 236 20.54 -19.46 5.95
C LYS A 236 19.34 -20.21 5.37
N LEU A 237 18.19 -19.57 5.28
CA LEU A 237 16.99 -20.18 4.71
C LEU A 237 17.15 -20.45 3.21
N GLU A 238 17.76 -19.53 2.47
CA GLU A 238 18.04 -19.66 1.04
C GLU A 238 19.00 -20.85 0.76
N ASN A 239 20.08 -20.96 1.53
CA ASN A 239 20.99 -22.10 1.45
C ASN A 239 20.28 -23.42 1.79
N SER A 240 19.42 -23.43 2.82
CA SER A 240 18.63 -24.61 3.19
C SER A 240 17.65 -25.03 2.09
N LEU A 241 16.99 -24.05 1.42
CA LEU A 241 16.12 -24.34 0.28
C LEU A 241 16.90 -24.97 -0.89
N THR A 242 18.10 -24.46 -1.18
CA THR A 242 18.95 -24.98 -2.24
C THR A 242 19.36 -26.43 -1.95
N GLU A 243 19.80 -26.72 -0.72
CA GLU A 243 20.14 -28.10 -0.31
C GLU A 243 18.94 -29.06 -0.38
N GLN A 244 17.76 -28.58 -0.05
CA GLN A 244 16.53 -29.39 -0.12
C GLN A 244 16.13 -29.69 -1.56
N VAL A 245 16.28 -28.74 -2.47
CA VAL A 245 16.05 -28.93 -3.91
C VAL A 245 17.03 -29.97 -4.47
N GLU A 246 18.31 -29.90 -4.11
CA GLU A 246 19.32 -30.90 -4.52
C GLU A 246 18.95 -32.31 -4.05
N LYS A 247 18.55 -32.45 -2.77
CA LYS A 247 18.11 -33.74 -2.22
C LYS A 247 16.88 -34.32 -2.91
N ILE A 248 15.90 -33.46 -3.26
CA ILE A 248 14.72 -33.87 -3.99
C ILE A 248 15.11 -34.34 -5.41
N GLN A 249 16.00 -33.61 -6.07
CA GLN A 249 16.47 -33.94 -7.41
C GLN A 249 17.23 -35.27 -7.40
N ASP A 250 18.13 -35.46 -6.44
CA ASP A 250 18.87 -36.72 -6.28
C ASP A 250 17.94 -37.92 -6.06
N LEU A 251 16.90 -37.77 -5.24
CA LEU A 251 15.91 -38.82 -5.00
C LEU A 251 15.14 -39.16 -6.27
N ILE A 252 14.76 -38.16 -7.09
CA ILE A 252 14.12 -38.37 -8.38
C ILE A 252 15.05 -39.07 -9.35
N ASP A 253 16.32 -38.68 -9.43
CA ASP A 253 17.31 -39.25 -10.32
C ASP A 253 17.62 -40.70 -9.96
N ILE A 254 17.73 -41.04 -8.69
CA ILE A 254 17.94 -42.42 -8.21
C ILE A 254 16.71 -43.26 -8.59
N ASN A 255 15.49 -42.79 -8.36
CA ASN A 255 14.26 -43.52 -8.68
C ASN A 255 14.09 -43.75 -10.22
N SER A 256 14.65 -42.87 -11.05
CA SER A 256 14.62 -43.01 -12.49
C SER A 256 15.60 -44.09 -13.03
N ARG A 257 16.69 -44.37 -12.28
CA ARG A 257 17.76 -45.27 -12.70
C ARG A 257 17.70 -46.66 -12.09
N VAL A 258 17.10 -46.77 -10.90
CA VAL A 258 17.10 -48.05 -10.13
C VAL A 258 15.67 -48.36 -9.71
N ALA A 259 15.22 -49.62 -9.93
CA ALA A 259 13.90 -50.07 -9.47
C ALA A 259 13.85 -50.03 -7.93
N GLN A 260 13.04 -49.14 -7.37
CA GLN A 260 12.88 -48.97 -5.93
C GLN A 260 11.46 -49.40 -5.48
N ASN A 261 11.33 -49.61 -4.16
CA ASN A 261 10.04 -49.78 -3.53
C ASN A 261 9.26 -48.43 -3.59
N GLN A 262 8.23 -48.39 -4.38
CA GLN A 262 7.44 -47.16 -4.67
C GLN A 262 6.75 -46.58 -3.41
N GLU A 263 6.38 -47.40 -2.44
CA GLU A 263 5.80 -46.89 -1.19
C GLU A 263 6.86 -46.17 -0.32
N LYS A 264 8.09 -46.71 -0.28
CA LYS A 264 9.19 -46.08 0.45
C LYS A 264 9.59 -44.77 -0.25
N TYR A 265 9.76 -44.80 -1.57
CA TYR A 265 10.05 -43.61 -2.39
C TYR A 265 9.03 -42.50 -2.13
N LYS A 266 7.74 -42.84 -2.20
CA LYS A 266 6.68 -41.87 -2.00
C LYS A 266 6.72 -41.23 -0.61
N LYS A 267 6.97 -42.02 0.45
CA LYS A 267 7.08 -41.49 1.82
C LYS A 267 8.29 -40.54 1.97
N GLU A 268 9.43 -40.89 1.40
CA GLU A 268 10.62 -40.04 1.44
C GLU A 268 10.43 -38.76 0.63
N TYR A 269 9.82 -38.84 -0.57
CA TYR A 269 9.50 -37.72 -1.41
C TYR A 269 8.51 -36.74 -0.74
N ASP A 270 7.41 -37.28 -0.19
CA ASP A 270 6.39 -36.46 0.51
C ASP A 270 7.00 -35.75 1.74
N ALA A 271 7.92 -36.41 2.47
CA ALA A 271 8.61 -35.81 3.59
C ALA A 271 9.56 -34.68 3.18
N LEU A 272 10.32 -34.86 2.08
CA LEU A 272 11.20 -33.80 1.54
C LEU A 272 10.40 -32.59 1.05
N ILE A 273 9.31 -32.82 0.29
CA ILE A 273 8.43 -31.74 -0.18
C ILE A 273 7.84 -30.97 1.00
N LYS A 274 7.37 -31.68 2.03
CA LYS A 274 6.83 -31.02 3.24
C LYS A 274 7.87 -30.11 3.92
N ASN A 275 9.10 -30.60 4.07
CA ASN A 275 10.18 -29.81 4.66
C ASN A 275 10.53 -28.57 3.79
N TYR A 276 10.55 -28.75 2.47
CA TYR A 276 10.73 -27.65 1.52
C TYR A 276 9.65 -26.59 1.66
N ASP A 277 8.38 -27.00 1.68
CA ASP A 277 7.23 -26.07 1.80
C ASP A 277 7.27 -25.32 3.14
N GLU A 278 7.63 -25.98 4.25
CA GLU A 278 7.76 -25.32 5.56
C GLU A 278 8.91 -24.30 5.56
N THR A 279 10.04 -24.63 4.95
CA THR A 279 11.20 -23.72 4.85
C THR A 279 10.89 -22.55 3.93
N LYS A 280 10.24 -22.80 2.80
CA LYS A 280 9.76 -21.78 1.86
C LYS A 280 8.79 -20.81 2.51
N CYS A 281 7.84 -21.30 3.29
CA CYS A 281 6.91 -20.45 4.02
C CYS A 281 7.63 -19.52 5.00
N LYS A 282 8.66 -20.01 5.72
CA LYS A 282 9.49 -19.18 6.62
C LYS A 282 10.26 -18.12 5.84
N PHE A 283 10.84 -18.49 4.70
CA PHE A 283 11.57 -17.57 3.83
C PHE A 283 10.66 -16.45 3.33
N GLU A 284 9.47 -16.78 2.80
CA GLU A 284 8.48 -15.78 2.34
C GLU A 284 8.03 -14.85 3.47
N GLN A 285 7.80 -15.38 4.69
CA GLN A 285 7.46 -14.56 5.85
C GLN A 285 8.58 -13.59 6.24
N LEU A 286 9.84 -14.02 6.11
CA LEU A 286 10.99 -13.19 6.39
C LEU A 286 11.16 -12.08 5.35
N GLU A 287 10.92 -12.37 4.07
CA GLU A 287 10.92 -11.38 3.00
C GLU A 287 9.86 -10.30 3.24
N ILE A 288 8.65 -10.71 3.64
CA ILE A 288 7.58 -9.77 4.01
C ILE A 288 8.03 -8.87 5.17
N LYS A 289 8.69 -9.42 6.20
CA LYS A 289 9.21 -8.62 7.33
C LYS A 289 10.28 -7.62 6.88
N LEU A 290 11.23 -8.04 6.05
CA LEU A 290 12.27 -7.17 5.51
C LEU A 290 11.68 -6.03 4.68
N SER A 291 10.71 -6.35 3.80
CA SER A 291 10.00 -5.36 3.01
C SER A 291 9.23 -4.36 3.87
N GLN A 292 8.52 -4.83 4.91
CA GLN A 292 7.81 -3.97 5.86
C GLN A 292 8.77 -3.05 6.64
N GLN A 293 9.96 -3.53 7.02
CA GLN A 293 10.97 -2.69 7.66
C GLN A 293 11.53 -1.63 6.71
N ALA A 294 11.80 -1.99 5.45
CA ALA A 294 12.24 -1.04 4.44
C ALA A 294 11.20 0.06 4.20
N ALA A 295 9.92 -0.32 4.08
CA ALA A 295 8.82 0.62 3.93
C ALA A 295 8.69 1.56 5.14
N LYS A 296 8.80 1.04 6.38
CA LYS A 296 8.80 1.88 7.60
C LYS A 296 9.97 2.85 7.62
N HIS A 297 11.15 2.39 7.27
CA HIS A 297 12.34 3.23 7.18
C HIS A 297 12.14 4.38 6.19
N GLN A 298 11.59 4.08 5.00
CA GLN A 298 11.30 5.09 3.99
C GLN A 298 10.22 6.08 4.46
N MET A 299 9.15 5.58 5.11
CA MET A 299 8.11 6.45 5.69
C MET A 299 8.68 7.45 6.70
N ILE A 300 9.58 7.02 7.58
CA ILE A 300 10.22 7.91 8.58
C ILE A 300 11.14 8.90 7.87
N LYS A 301 11.90 8.49 6.86
CA LYS A 301 12.72 9.41 6.04
C LYS A 301 11.88 10.48 5.35
N ASP A 302 10.76 10.11 4.75
CA ASP A 302 9.87 11.04 4.07
C ASP A 302 9.21 12.01 5.06
N TYR A 303 8.88 11.53 6.26
CA TYR A 303 8.38 12.35 7.36
C TYR A 303 9.43 13.39 7.77
N ILE A 304 10.68 12.96 8.03
CA ILE A 304 11.81 13.86 8.37
C ILE A 304 12.02 14.89 7.25
N ASN A 305 12.05 14.45 5.99
CA ASN A 305 12.23 15.34 4.85
C ASN A 305 11.10 16.36 4.72
N THR A 306 9.87 15.95 5.03
CA THR A 306 8.71 16.85 5.04
C THR A 306 8.84 17.88 6.15
N LEU A 307 9.25 17.48 7.35
CA LEU A 307 9.50 18.41 8.47
C LEU A 307 10.67 19.37 8.18
N LYS A 308 11.77 18.88 7.62
CA LYS A 308 12.92 19.71 7.24
C LYS A 308 12.56 20.79 6.21
N LYS A 309 11.65 20.48 5.28
CA LYS A 309 11.16 21.43 4.28
C LYS A 309 10.21 22.50 4.82
N GLN A 310 9.63 22.28 6.00
CA GLN A 310 8.76 23.25 6.64
C GLN A 310 9.62 24.27 7.40
N GLU A 311 10.00 25.33 6.72
CA GLU A 311 10.80 26.43 7.33
C GLU A 311 9.92 27.45 8.05
N LYS A 312 8.66 27.58 7.68
CA LYS A 312 7.70 28.54 8.21
C LYS A 312 6.50 27.85 8.81
N LEU A 313 5.91 28.49 9.82
CA LEU A 313 4.64 28.07 10.37
C LEU A 313 3.53 28.10 9.32
N LEU A 314 2.64 27.14 9.38
CA LEU A 314 1.49 27.07 8.49
C LEU A 314 0.48 28.17 8.87
N THR A 315 0.04 28.95 7.87
CA THR A 315 -1.01 29.95 8.04
C THR A 315 -2.39 29.43 7.66
N LYS A 316 -2.43 28.34 6.89
CA LYS A 316 -3.66 27.68 6.42
C LYS A 316 -3.43 26.19 6.24
N PHE A 317 -4.53 25.45 6.20
CA PHE A 317 -4.52 24.01 5.97
C PHE A 317 -3.84 23.65 4.64
N ASP A 318 -2.95 22.66 4.72
CA ASP A 318 -2.28 22.06 3.58
C ASP A 318 -2.54 20.54 3.56
N GLY A 319 -3.21 20.09 2.49
CA GLY A 319 -3.57 18.68 2.32
C GLY A 319 -2.38 17.75 2.11
N LEU A 320 -1.25 18.24 1.57
CA LEU A 320 -0.03 17.45 1.42
C LEU A 320 0.62 17.23 2.79
N VAL A 321 0.69 18.27 3.62
CA VAL A 321 1.19 18.18 4.99
C VAL A 321 0.31 17.24 5.83
N TRP A 322 -1.03 17.38 5.72
CA TRP A 322 -1.99 16.45 6.32
C TRP A 322 -1.72 14.99 5.90
N GLY A 323 -1.56 14.75 4.62
CA GLY A 323 -1.30 13.42 4.07
C GLY A 323 0.05 12.83 4.50
N SER A 324 1.09 13.66 4.49
CA SER A 324 2.48 13.25 4.73
C SER A 324 2.79 13.03 6.21
N LEU A 325 2.32 13.91 7.09
CA LEU A 325 2.68 13.87 8.52
C LEU A 325 1.69 13.08 9.38
N LEU A 326 0.38 13.23 9.12
CA LEU A 326 -0.64 12.65 9.99
C LEU A 326 -0.88 11.16 9.69
N GLU A 327 -0.97 10.34 10.73
CA GLU A 327 -1.46 8.97 10.68
C GLU A 327 -3.00 8.94 10.83
N SER A 328 -3.51 9.54 11.92
CA SER A 328 -4.94 9.60 12.21
C SER A 328 -5.30 10.78 13.11
N ALA A 329 -6.56 11.26 13.01
CA ALA A 329 -7.16 12.23 13.93
C ALA A 329 -8.34 11.55 14.63
N THR A 330 -8.30 11.45 15.96
CA THR A 330 -9.34 10.81 16.76
C THR A 330 -10.19 11.84 17.45
N ILE A 331 -11.47 11.93 17.10
CA ILE A 331 -12.42 12.83 17.70
C ILE A 331 -12.98 12.18 18.97
N LYS A 332 -12.61 12.71 20.14
CA LYS A 332 -13.13 12.25 21.43
C LYS A 332 -14.37 13.05 21.86
N ASP A 333 -14.31 14.37 21.70
CA ASP A 333 -15.40 15.27 21.99
C ASP A 333 -15.35 16.47 21.02
N LYS A 334 -16.30 17.43 21.18
CA LYS A 334 -16.38 18.64 20.36
C LYS A 334 -15.10 19.48 20.44
N ASP A 335 -14.49 19.51 21.62
CA ASP A 335 -13.32 20.34 21.91
C ASP A 335 -12.01 19.55 21.96
N VAL A 336 -12.06 18.23 21.76
CA VAL A 336 -10.88 17.35 21.87
C VAL A 336 -10.72 16.48 20.63
N ILE A 337 -9.71 16.81 19.84
CA ILE A 337 -9.23 16.00 18.72
C ILE A 337 -7.79 15.59 19.02
N VAL A 338 -7.52 14.29 19.06
CA VAL A 338 -6.16 13.77 19.20
C VAL A 338 -5.58 13.51 17.82
N PHE A 339 -4.54 14.24 17.47
CA PHE A 339 -3.80 14.05 16.23
C PHE A 339 -2.61 13.13 16.50
N ARG A 340 -2.62 11.95 15.84
CA ARG A 340 -1.51 11.01 15.88
C ARG A 340 -0.71 11.11 14.60
N PHE A 341 0.56 11.41 14.72
CA PHE A 341 1.50 11.54 13.62
C PHE A 341 2.14 10.18 13.26
N LYS A 342 2.76 10.10 12.08
CA LYS A 342 3.36 8.86 11.57
C LYS A 342 4.58 8.39 12.37
N ASP A 343 5.20 9.27 13.15
CA ASP A 343 6.25 8.95 14.10
C ASP A 343 5.73 8.38 15.44
N GLY A 344 4.41 8.37 15.63
CA GLY A 344 3.73 7.94 16.84
C GLY A 344 3.45 9.05 17.84
N THR A 345 3.89 10.29 17.59
CA THR A 345 3.59 11.45 18.45
C THR A 345 2.09 11.74 18.46
N GLU A 346 1.51 11.96 19.64
CA GLU A 346 0.10 12.34 19.82
C GLU A 346 0.02 13.74 20.42
N ILE A 347 -0.72 14.64 19.77
CA ILE A 347 -0.95 16.01 20.23
C ILE A 347 -2.45 16.30 20.24
N ASN A 348 -2.94 16.89 21.32
CA ASN A 348 -4.32 17.36 21.42
C ASN A 348 -4.48 18.72 20.74
N GLY A 349 -5.53 18.83 19.90
CA GLY A 349 -5.87 20.05 19.19
C GLY A 349 -7.29 20.52 19.46
#